data_e758103ccc92737585904b3c2652e149
#
_entry.id   e758103ccc92737585904b3c2652e149
#
_cell.length_a   1.000
_cell.length_b   1.000
_cell.length_c   1.000
_cell.angle_alpha   90.00
_cell.angle_beta   90.00
_cell.angle_gamma   90.00
#
_symmetry.space_group_name_H-M   'P 1'
#
loop_
_entity.id
_entity.type
_entity.pdbx_description
1 polymer ?
#
loop_
_entity_poly.entity_id
_entity_poly.type
_entity_poly.pdbx_seq_one_letter_code
_entity_poly.pdbx_strand_id
1 'polypeptide(L)'
;VERWVELLSYAPDDLRVYLLGGGADVGVCEAIVSGLKGKDVVSLAGKLSLLESAALMRDAAMNFVNDSSPMHLASSQNAPVTAVFCSTVPDFGFGPLSDNSAVVEERQKMKCRPCGLHGYKKCPEKHFKCAYNIDINELVNRL
;
A
#
# COMPACT_ATOMS: atom_id res chain seq x y z
N VAL A 1 6.20 -5.93 -5.83
CA VAL A 1 5.33 -7.10 -6.01
C VAL A 1 5.47 -8.02 -4.81
N GLU A 2 6.68 -8.55 -4.52
CA GLU A 2 6.96 -9.63 -3.57
C GLU A 2 6.39 -9.33 -2.17
N ARG A 3 6.58 -8.13 -1.65
CA ARG A 3 6.10 -7.74 -0.31
C ARG A 3 4.56 -7.67 -0.24
N TRP A 4 3.89 -7.28 -1.33
CA TRP A 4 2.43 -7.33 -1.41
C TRP A 4 1.92 -8.77 -1.48
N VAL A 5 2.56 -9.63 -2.25
CA VAL A 5 2.23 -11.06 -2.29
C VAL A 5 2.42 -11.68 -0.90
N GLU A 6 3.53 -11.39 -0.22
CA GLU A 6 3.79 -11.86 1.13
C GLU A 6 2.69 -11.42 2.11
N LEU A 7 2.35 -10.12 2.17
CA LEU A 7 1.27 -9.62 3.03
C LEU A 7 -0.05 -10.34 2.74
N LEU A 8 -0.46 -10.37 1.49
CA LEU A 8 -1.76 -10.90 1.10
C LEU A 8 -1.85 -12.43 1.23
N SER A 9 -0.71 -13.14 1.32
CA SER A 9 -0.72 -14.57 1.64
C SER A 9 -1.23 -14.86 3.05
N TYR A 10 -1.13 -13.91 3.97
CA TYR A 10 -1.67 -13.99 5.33
C TYR A 10 -3.16 -13.61 5.43
N ALA A 11 -3.73 -13.04 4.37
CA ALA A 11 -5.14 -12.65 4.40
C ALA A 11 -6.04 -13.88 4.67
N PRO A 12 -7.06 -13.77 5.52
CA PRO A 12 -8.06 -14.82 5.71
C PRO A 12 -8.67 -15.27 4.38
N ASP A 13 -9.01 -16.57 4.28
CA ASP A 13 -9.51 -17.16 3.01
C ASP A 13 -10.92 -16.69 2.63
N ASP A 14 -11.68 -16.17 3.59
CA ASP A 14 -13.01 -15.59 3.40
C ASP A 14 -12.98 -14.11 2.99
N LEU A 15 -11.81 -13.48 2.97
CA LEU A 15 -11.66 -12.11 2.51
C LEU A 15 -11.46 -12.05 0.99
N ARG A 16 -12.22 -11.15 0.37
CA ARG A 16 -11.96 -10.72 -1.01
C ARG A 16 -11.04 -9.52 -1.01
N VAL A 17 -9.96 -9.59 -1.77
CA VAL A 17 -8.98 -8.52 -1.95
C VAL A 17 -9.15 -7.84 -3.30
N TYR A 18 -9.23 -6.51 -3.29
CA TYR A 18 -9.25 -5.70 -4.50
C TYR A 18 -7.92 -4.96 -4.65
N LEU A 19 -7.25 -5.14 -5.78
CA LEU A 19 -6.06 -4.37 -6.14
C LEU A 19 -6.47 -3.16 -6.96
N LEU A 20 -6.23 -1.97 -6.44
CA LEU A 20 -6.55 -0.70 -7.09
C LEU A 20 -5.28 -0.07 -7.68
N GLY A 21 -5.45 0.69 -8.74
CA GLY A 21 -4.35 1.40 -9.40
C GLY A 21 -4.81 2.05 -10.69
N GLY A 22 -3.97 2.89 -11.26
CA GLY A 22 -4.17 3.44 -12.60
C GLY A 22 -3.82 2.44 -13.72
N GLY A 23 -3.95 2.86 -14.96
CA GLY A 23 -3.60 2.00 -16.12
C GLY A 23 -2.14 1.53 -16.14
N ALA A 24 -1.23 2.34 -15.56
CA ALA A 24 0.19 1.98 -15.45
C ALA A 24 0.45 0.85 -14.42
N ASP A 25 -0.48 0.60 -13.50
CA ASP A 25 -0.33 -0.38 -12.42
C ASP A 25 -0.88 -1.77 -12.81
N VAL A 26 -1.53 -1.90 -13.97
CA VAL A 26 -2.18 -3.16 -14.42
C VAL A 26 -1.20 -4.33 -14.34
N GLY A 27 -0.02 -4.21 -14.95
CA GLY A 27 0.96 -5.30 -14.97
C GLY A 27 1.48 -5.68 -13.58
N VAL A 28 1.63 -4.71 -12.67
CA VAL A 28 2.02 -4.95 -11.27
C VAL A 28 0.91 -5.69 -10.53
N CYS A 29 -0.34 -5.26 -10.68
CA CYS A 29 -1.50 -5.92 -10.06
C CYS A 29 -1.70 -7.35 -10.58
N GLU A 30 -1.54 -7.58 -11.88
CA GLU A 30 -1.61 -8.94 -12.48
C GLU A 30 -0.51 -9.85 -11.94
N ALA A 31 0.71 -9.33 -11.75
CA ALA A 31 1.80 -10.10 -11.14
C ALA A 31 1.49 -10.47 -9.68
N ILE A 32 0.84 -9.58 -8.92
CA ILE A 32 0.40 -9.88 -7.54
C ILE A 32 -0.68 -10.98 -7.56
N VAL A 33 -1.72 -10.86 -8.39
CA VAL A 33 -2.76 -11.89 -8.54
C VAL A 33 -2.15 -13.25 -8.88
N SER A 34 -1.20 -13.28 -9.82
CA SER A 34 -0.53 -14.51 -10.23
C SER A 34 0.29 -15.18 -9.11
N GLY A 35 0.78 -14.38 -8.16
CA GLY A 35 1.51 -14.84 -6.98
C GLY A 35 0.62 -15.40 -5.86
N LEU A 36 -0.70 -15.19 -5.92
CA LEU A 36 -1.65 -15.49 -4.83
C LEU A 36 -2.65 -16.59 -5.21
N LYS A 37 -2.13 -17.72 -5.68
CA LYS A 37 -2.97 -18.87 -6.04
C LYS A 37 -3.80 -19.35 -4.85
N GLY A 38 -5.11 -19.49 -5.07
CA GLY A 38 -6.05 -19.97 -4.05
C GLY A 38 -6.64 -18.87 -3.16
N LYS A 39 -6.24 -17.60 -3.33
CA LYS A 39 -6.86 -16.44 -2.66
C LYS A 39 -7.86 -15.74 -3.60
N ASP A 40 -8.93 -15.17 -3.03
CA ASP A 40 -9.91 -14.36 -3.80
C ASP A 40 -9.37 -12.94 -4.00
N VAL A 41 -8.53 -12.76 -5.02
CA VAL A 41 -7.88 -11.49 -5.35
C VAL A 41 -8.30 -11.03 -6.73
N VAL A 42 -8.84 -9.80 -6.81
CA VAL A 42 -9.35 -9.21 -8.06
C VAL A 42 -8.59 -7.93 -8.39
N SER A 43 -8.02 -7.84 -9.58
CA SER A 43 -7.43 -6.60 -10.10
C SER A 43 -8.50 -5.70 -10.73
N LEU A 44 -8.63 -4.51 -10.16
CA LEU A 44 -9.43 -3.39 -10.69
C LEU A 44 -8.54 -2.24 -11.22
N ALA A 45 -7.24 -2.47 -11.33
CA ALA A 45 -6.30 -1.47 -11.86
C ALA A 45 -6.72 -1.02 -13.27
N GLY A 46 -6.79 0.30 -13.46
CA GLY A 46 -7.22 0.92 -14.71
C GLY A 46 -8.71 0.80 -15.05
N LYS A 47 -9.53 0.23 -14.15
CA LYS A 47 -10.97 -0.02 -14.39
C LYS A 47 -11.89 0.96 -13.67
N LEU A 48 -11.40 1.66 -12.65
CA LEU A 48 -12.18 2.56 -11.82
C LEU A 48 -11.70 4.01 -11.99
N SER A 49 -12.64 4.92 -11.94
CA SER A 49 -12.37 6.34 -11.70
C SER A 49 -11.91 6.58 -10.27
N LEU A 50 -11.40 7.77 -9.96
CA LEU A 50 -11.01 8.14 -8.60
C LEU A 50 -12.19 8.08 -7.62
N LEU A 51 -13.38 8.51 -8.05
CA LEU A 51 -14.58 8.49 -7.19
C LEU A 51 -15.10 7.09 -6.94
N GLU A 52 -15.05 6.20 -7.94
CA GLU A 52 -15.40 4.78 -7.76
C GLU A 52 -14.39 4.08 -6.83
N SER A 53 -13.09 4.39 -6.98
CA SER A 53 -12.06 3.90 -6.08
C SER A 53 -12.31 4.37 -4.64
N ALA A 54 -12.62 5.65 -4.43
CA ALA A 54 -12.93 6.20 -3.11
C ALA A 54 -14.17 5.54 -2.50
N ALA A 55 -15.23 5.31 -3.29
CA ALA A 55 -16.43 4.63 -2.84
C ALA A 55 -16.16 3.19 -2.40
N LEU A 56 -15.35 2.45 -3.17
CA LEU A 56 -14.95 1.09 -2.80
C LEU A 56 -14.09 1.06 -1.54
N MET A 57 -13.16 2.01 -1.40
CA MET A 57 -12.28 2.12 -0.23
C MET A 57 -13.05 2.44 1.05
N ARG A 58 -14.13 3.23 0.96
CA ARG A 58 -14.96 3.62 2.12
C ARG A 58 -15.49 2.40 2.87
N ASP A 59 -15.96 1.40 2.15
CA ASP A 59 -16.66 0.25 2.70
C ASP A 59 -15.72 -0.97 2.90
N ALA A 60 -14.42 -0.80 2.66
CA ALA A 60 -13.44 -1.84 2.90
C ALA A 60 -13.14 -2.03 4.40
N ALA A 61 -12.91 -3.26 4.81
CA ALA A 61 -12.47 -3.58 6.19
C ALA A 61 -11.13 -2.91 6.52
N MET A 62 -10.19 -2.89 5.55
CA MET A 62 -8.91 -2.21 5.65
C MET A 62 -8.38 -1.85 4.25
N ASN A 63 -7.79 -0.67 4.13
CA ASN A 63 -7.09 -0.23 2.94
C ASN A 63 -5.58 -0.20 3.20
N PHE A 64 -4.82 -1.03 2.51
CA PHE A 64 -3.35 -0.95 2.53
C PHE A 64 -2.89 -0.12 1.33
N VAL A 65 -2.17 0.95 1.59
CA VAL A 65 -1.77 1.91 0.55
C VAL A 65 -0.29 2.27 0.67
N ASN A 66 0.32 2.64 -0.44
CA ASN A 66 1.61 3.33 -0.40
C ASN A 66 1.40 4.81 -0.06
N ASP A 67 2.49 5.53 0.28
CA ASP A 67 2.53 6.99 0.32
C ASP A 67 2.27 7.56 -1.09
N SER A 68 1.00 7.71 -1.42
CA SER A 68 0.52 8.15 -2.74
C SER A 68 -0.96 8.56 -2.69
N SER A 69 -1.53 8.98 -3.83
CA SER A 69 -2.92 9.44 -3.93
C SER A 69 -3.98 8.54 -3.28
N PRO A 70 -3.92 7.20 -3.33
CA PRO A 70 -4.86 6.32 -2.62
C PRO A 70 -4.95 6.56 -1.11
N MET A 71 -3.86 6.95 -0.45
CA MET A 71 -3.88 7.31 0.98
C MET A 71 -4.82 8.49 1.25
N HIS A 72 -4.79 9.49 0.38
CA HIS A 72 -5.65 10.67 0.49
C HIS A 72 -7.09 10.35 0.10
N LEU A 73 -7.32 9.44 -0.85
CA LEU A 73 -8.66 8.96 -1.18
C LEU A 73 -9.30 8.23 -0.01
N ALA A 74 -8.58 7.30 0.64
CA ALA A 74 -9.06 6.63 1.85
C ALA A 74 -9.39 7.64 2.95
N SER A 75 -8.49 8.59 3.20
CA SER A 75 -8.67 9.65 4.20
C SER A 75 -9.90 10.52 3.90
N SER A 76 -10.17 10.85 2.65
CA SER A 76 -11.33 11.65 2.25
C SER A 76 -12.67 10.98 2.55
N GLN A 77 -12.68 9.67 2.71
CA GLN A 77 -13.82 8.84 3.05
C GLN A 77 -13.85 8.43 4.52
N ASN A 78 -12.89 8.89 5.33
CA ASN A 78 -12.63 8.38 6.68
C ASN A 78 -12.54 6.83 6.73
N ALA A 79 -12.06 6.23 5.64
CA ALA A 79 -11.94 4.78 5.51
C ALA A 79 -10.75 4.24 6.34
N PRO A 80 -10.86 3.03 6.92
CA PRO A 80 -9.71 2.40 7.60
C PRO A 80 -8.52 2.29 6.65
N VAL A 81 -7.33 2.77 7.07
CA VAL A 81 -6.17 2.83 6.18
C VAL A 81 -4.85 2.54 6.92
N THR A 82 -4.03 1.72 6.31
CA THR A 82 -2.64 1.49 6.72
C THR A 82 -1.72 1.94 5.58
N ALA A 83 -0.97 3.01 5.81
CA ALA A 83 -0.08 3.62 4.83
C ALA A 83 1.35 3.11 5.00
N VAL A 84 1.94 2.62 3.91
CA VAL A 84 3.32 2.13 3.85
C VAL A 84 4.23 3.22 3.32
N PHE A 85 5.16 3.68 4.15
CA PHE A 85 6.17 4.66 3.79
C PHE A 85 7.53 3.99 3.57
N CYS A 86 7.99 3.98 2.33
CA CYS A 86 9.29 3.40 1.97
C CYS A 86 10.38 4.47 1.90
N SER A 87 10.43 5.20 0.79
CA SER A 87 11.50 6.17 0.48
C SER A 87 11.26 7.58 1.02
N THR A 88 10.04 7.88 1.40
CA THR A 88 9.56 9.12 2.01
C THR A 88 9.26 8.94 3.49
N VAL A 89 8.84 10.00 4.16
CA VAL A 89 8.51 10.00 5.59
C VAL A 89 7.24 10.82 5.84
N PRO A 90 6.40 10.44 6.83
CA PRO A 90 5.20 11.20 7.19
C PRO A 90 5.50 12.62 7.69
N ASP A 91 6.71 12.86 8.22
CA ASP A 91 7.16 14.15 8.75
C ASP A 91 7.15 15.28 7.69
N PHE A 92 7.02 14.94 6.42
CA PHE A 92 6.78 15.94 5.34
C PHE A 92 5.38 16.56 5.39
N GLY A 93 4.52 16.11 6.32
CA GLY A 93 3.17 16.63 6.50
C GLY A 93 2.11 15.90 5.69
N PHE A 94 2.46 14.79 5.06
CA PHE A 94 1.53 13.96 4.28
C PHE A 94 1.41 12.59 4.95
N GLY A 95 0.37 12.41 5.75
CA GLY A 95 0.03 11.14 6.39
C GLY A 95 -1.45 10.81 6.19
N PRO A 96 -1.88 9.60 6.58
CA PRO A 96 -3.28 9.24 6.58
C PRO A 96 -4.03 10.03 7.66
N LEU A 97 -5.27 10.47 7.36
CA LEU A 97 -6.08 11.34 8.22
C LEU A 97 -7.36 10.64 8.73
N SER A 98 -7.60 9.38 8.38
CA SER A 98 -8.74 8.61 8.89
C SER A 98 -8.61 8.34 10.40
N ASP A 99 -9.74 8.25 11.10
CA ASP A 99 -9.79 7.91 12.54
C ASP A 99 -9.11 6.56 12.82
N ASN A 100 -9.36 5.55 11.97
CA ASN A 100 -8.66 4.27 11.99
C ASN A 100 -7.52 4.28 10.98
N SER A 101 -6.41 4.88 11.34
CA SER A 101 -5.23 4.94 10.46
C SER A 101 -3.96 4.46 11.15
N ALA A 102 -3.02 3.95 10.35
CA ALA A 102 -1.68 3.59 10.80
C ALA A 102 -0.66 3.92 9.71
N VAL A 103 0.56 4.20 10.16
CA VAL A 103 1.74 4.31 9.30
C VAL A 103 2.68 3.16 9.62
N VAL A 104 3.13 2.47 8.59
CA VAL A 104 4.13 1.40 8.70
C VAL A 104 5.33 1.76 7.83
N GLU A 105 6.50 1.74 8.44
CA GLU A 105 7.76 2.14 7.80
C GLU A 105 8.96 1.40 8.42
N GLU A 106 10.11 1.43 7.75
CA GLU A 106 11.36 0.94 8.34
C GLU A 106 11.73 1.77 9.57
N ARG A 107 11.84 1.09 10.71
CA ARG A 107 12.11 1.74 12.02
C ARG A 107 13.59 2.10 12.22
N GLN A 108 14.50 1.40 11.53
CA GLN A 108 15.92 1.69 11.65
C GLN A 108 16.29 2.94 10.85
N LYS A 109 16.97 3.87 11.51
CA LYS A 109 17.46 5.08 10.84
C LYS A 109 18.39 4.71 9.68
N MET A 110 18.03 5.17 8.48
CA MET A 110 18.81 4.97 7.28
C MET A 110 19.37 6.30 6.78
N LYS A 111 20.68 6.37 6.51
CA LYS A 111 21.32 7.61 6.00
C LYS A 111 20.78 8.06 4.65
N CYS A 112 20.27 7.11 3.84
CA CYS A 112 19.71 7.38 2.51
C CYS A 112 18.21 7.70 2.52
N ARG A 113 17.56 7.77 3.69
CA ARG A 113 16.13 8.09 3.82
C ARG A 113 15.95 9.36 4.65
N PRO A 114 15.08 10.28 4.22
CA PRO A 114 14.20 10.23 3.04
C PRO A 114 14.93 10.48 1.71
N CYS A 115 14.40 9.91 0.61
CA CYS A 115 14.90 10.10 -0.75
C CYS A 115 14.27 11.34 -1.42
N GLY A 116 14.51 12.54 -0.88
CA GLY A 116 13.83 13.77 -1.30
C GLY A 116 12.35 13.79 -0.89
N LEU A 117 11.61 14.78 -1.36
CA LEU A 117 10.19 14.99 -0.99
C LEU A 117 9.24 13.93 -1.57
N HIS A 118 9.56 13.39 -2.74
CA HIS A 118 8.65 12.51 -3.49
C HIS A 118 9.22 11.12 -3.76
N GLY A 119 10.40 10.82 -3.20
CA GLY A 119 11.12 9.59 -3.54
C GLY A 119 11.75 9.66 -4.95
N TYR A 120 12.45 8.59 -5.32
CA TYR A 120 13.04 8.43 -6.65
C TYR A 120 12.42 7.26 -7.39
N LYS A 121 12.44 7.31 -8.73
CA LYS A 121 11.96 6.20 -9.59
C LYS A 121 12.73 4.89 -9.36
N LYS A 122 13.97 4.97 -8.88
CA LYS A 122 14.82 3.82 -8.55
C LYS A 122 15.62 4.15 -7.29
N CYS A 123 15.89 3.15 -6.48
CA CYS A 123 16.74 3.30 -5.30
C CYS A 123 18.18 3.66 -5.73
N PRO A 124 18.72 4.83 -5.33
CA PRO A 124 20.09 5.21 -5.66
C PRO A 124 21.12 4.23 -5.10
N GLU A 125 20.85 3.71 -3.90
CA GLU A 125 21.70 2.75 -3.20
C GLU A 125 21.51 1.30 -3.68
N LYS A 126 20.61 1.06 -4.62
CA LYS A 126 20.29 -0.24 -5.24
C LYS A 126 19.84 -1.35 -4.28
N HIS A 127 19.65 -1.07 -2.99
CA HIS A 127 19.29 -2.09 -1.99
C HIS A 127 17.81 -2.08 -1.58
N PHE A 128 17.12 -0.95 -1.72
CA PHE A 128 15.71 -0.71 -1.39
C PHE A 128 15.28 -1.24 0.00
N LYS A 129 16.21 -1.19 0.98
CA LYS A 129 16.00 -1.70 2.34
C LYS A 129 14.81 -1.03 3.04
N CYS A 130 14.54 0.26 2.75
CA CYS A 130 13.38 0.97 3.28
C CYS A 130 12.02 0.34 2.94
N ALA A 131 11.97 -0.59 2.00
CA ALA A 131 10.78 -1.40 1.71
C ALA A 131 10.95 -2.85 2.19
N TYR A 132 12.13 -3.45 1.92
CA TYR A 132 12.34 -4.86 2.25
C TYR A 132 12.49 -5.15 3.74
N ASN A 133 12.99 -4.19 4.53
CA ASN A 133 13.15 -4.35 5.98
C ASN A 133 11.89 -4.00 6.79
N ILE A 134 10.84 -3.49 6.17
CA ILE A 134 9.57 -3.26 6.88
C ILE A 134 9.13 -4.58 7.51
N ASP A 135 8.82 -4.56 8.81
CA ASP A 135 8.29 -5.73 9.48
C ASP A 135 6.88 -6.05 8.95
N ILE A 136 6.75 -7.17 8.27
CA ILE A 136 5.49 -7.61 7.68
C ILE A 136 4.41 -7.83 8.74
N ASN A 137 4.79 -8.20 9.97
CA ASN A 137 3.84 -8.45 11.04
C ASN A 137 3.09 -7.19 11.45
N GLU A 138 3.68 -6.00 11.27
CA GLU A 138 2.96 -4.74 11.51
C GLU A 138 1.79 -4.53 10.54
N LEU A 139 1.92 -5.04 9.31
CA LEU A 139 0.86 -5.02 8.31
C LEU A 139 -0.13 -6.17 8.54
N VAL A 140 0.37 -7.38 8.83
CA VAL A 140 -0.47 -8.57 9.09
C VAL A 140 -1.41 -8.35 10.26
N ASN A 141 -0.96 -7.69 11.32
CA ASN A 141 -1.80 -7.36 12.48
C ASN A 141 -2.93 -6.35 12.16
N ARG A 142 -2.98 -5.85 10.94
CA ARG A 142 -4.01 -4.93 10.43
C ARG A 142 -4.95 -5.60 9.41
N LEU A 143 -4.70 -6.87 9.03
CA LEU A 143 -5.61 -7.70 8.22
C LEU A 143 -6.84 -8.19 9.05
#